data_a118a0f42ebb47d5ed25331be8dcacb6
#
_entry.id   a118a0f42ebb47d5ed25331be8dcacb6
#
_cell.length_a   1.000
_cell.length_b   1.000
_cell.length_c   1.000
_cell.angle_alpha   90.00
_cell.angle_beta   90.00
_cell.angle_gamma   90.00
#
_symmetry.space_group_name_H-M   'P 1'
#
loop_
_entity.id
_entity.type
_entity.pdbx_description
1 polymer ?
#
loop_
_entity_poly.entity_id
_entity_poly.type
_entity_poly.pdbx_seq_one_letter_code
_entity_poly.pdbx_strand_id
1 'polypeptide(L)'
;MINQSISEGIFPAALKPAIVTPIFKSGNKQDMNNYRPISILPAASKVLEKTVAEQLTTHFESQALLIPMQFGFRRKYSTDSACCYFLETIRAYVDRGRVVGAVFLDLRKAFDIVNHQILYSKLNQYSLSEHTQNWIRSYLSDRHQCVQVNNIQSVFRATSMGVPQGSILGPLLFSIYINDLSTVCSDVDIIMYADDTVIFTSGENELEVADKLSKEMQKVAQWLHTSCLTLNVDKTVSMFFSNKRKLQVTQEIQVNGQTIKNVNETKYLGLILDSNLGFKSHIKNLSNKLKFNLMNYKHIRNSLTTEASNIYLNTMIVPHLLCCMSSWSQSCKTSLKLLESLYKRAIKIHDKKPRQYHHCKVQSKYNILSFENLIKYNQISALFI
;
A
#
# COMPACT_ATOMS: atom_id res chain seq x y z
N MET A 1 -31.75 15.03 -1.44
CA MET A 1 -30.51 15.30 -0.70
C MET A 1 -29.24 15.10 -1.54
N ILE A 2 -28.96 13.88 -2.10
CA ILE A 2 -27.70 13.65 -2.89
C ILE A 2 -27.64 14.57 -4.11
N ASN A 3 -28.63 14.49 -5.01
CA ASN A 3 -28.66 15.32 -6.22
C ASN A 3 -28.67 16.82 -5.89
N GLN A 4 -29.38 17.22 -4.84
CA GLN A 4 -29.43 18.60 -4.38
C GLN A 4 -28.04 19.06 -3.87
N SER A 5 -27.37 18.29 -3.05
CA SER A 5 -26.00 18.58 -2.57
C SER A 5 -25.03 18.77 -3.72
N ILE A 6 -25.09 17.90 -4.74
CA ILE A 6 -24.21 17.98 -5.92
C ILE A 6 -24.57 19.21 -6.77
N SER A 7 -25.86 19.46 -7.03
CA SER A 7 -26.29 20.60 -7.88
C SER A 7 -26.04 21.96 -7.20
N GLU A 8 -26.12 22.04 -5.89
CA GLU A 8 -25.81 23.25 -5.12
C GLU A 8 -24.31 23.44 -4.85
N GLY A 9 -23.50 22.42 -5.06
CA GLY A 9 -22.06 22.44 -4.72
C GLY A 9 -21.80 22.50 -3.21
N ILE A 10 -22.72 21.97 -2.38
CA ILE A 10 -22.68 22.07 -0.92
C ILE A 10 -22.73 20.69 -0.28
N PHE A 11 -21.75 20.40 0.58
CA PHE A 11 -21.76 19.21 1.42
C PHE A 11 -22.52 19.50 2.72
N PRO A 12 -23.52 18.67 3.11
CA PRO A 12 -24.39 18.95 4.27
C PRO A 12 -23.60 19.03 5.59
N ALA A 13 -23.77 20.11 6.34
CA ALA A 13 -23.06 20.37 7.59
C ALA A 13 -23.27 19.26 8.64
N ALA A 14 -24.49 18.70 8.72
CA ALA A 14 -24.80 17.59 9.63
C ALA A 14 -23.98 16.31 9.38
N LEU A 15 -23.36 16.15 8.20
CA LEU A 15 -22.56 15.00 7.83
C LEU A 15 -21.04 15.21 8.01
N LYS A 16 -20.61 16.40 8.45
CA LYS A 16 -19.20 16.76 8.64
C LYS A 16 -18.57 16.27 9.95
N PRO A 17 -19.28 16.19 11.09
CA PRO A 17 -18.68 15.78 12.35
C PRO A 17 -18.06 14.38 12.27
N ALA A 18 -16.89 14.20 12.87
CA ALA A 18 -16.18 12.94 12.91
C ALA A 18 -15.87 12.52 14.35
N ILE A 19 -16.05 11.23 14.65
CA ILE A 19 -15.55 10.62 15.90
C ILE A 19 -14.27 9.87 15.57
N VAL A 20 -13.15 10.30 16.14
CA VAL A 20 -11.86 9.71 15.91
C VAL A 20 -11.60 8.62 16.94
N THR A 21 -11.38 7.40 16.47
CA THR A 21 -10.93 6.26 17.28
C THR A 21 -9.46 6.01 17.04
N PRO A 22 -8.60 6.15 18.07
CA PRO A 22 -7.16 5.87 17.94
C PRO A 22 -6.92 4.37 17.88
N ILE A 23 -6.38 3.87 16.77
CA ILE A 23 -6.00 2.46 16.60
C ILE A 23 -4.50 2.31 16.74
N PHE A 24 -4.07 1.50 17.72
CA PHE A 24 -2.66 1.22 17.97
C PHE A 24 -2.01 0.53 16.77
N LYS A 25 -0.88 1.06 16.30
CA LYS A 25 -0.11 0.54 15.17
C LYS A 25 1.03 -0.38 15.63
N SER A 26 1.93 0.15 16.44
CA SER A 26 3.13 -0.57 16.96
C SER A 26 3.92 0.36 17.87
N GLY A 27 4.88 -0.18 18.63
CA GLY A 27 5.78 0.61 19.48
C GLY A 27 5.27 0.78 20.90
N ASN A 28 5.57 1.90 21.55
CA ASN A 28 5.12 2.20 22.91
C ASN A 28 3.65 2.65 22.88
N LYS A 29 2.78 1.98 23.65
CA LYS A 29 1.35 2.32 23.77
C LYS A 29 1.09 3.68 24.44
N GLN A 30 2.06 4.21 25.18
CA GLN A 30 1.94 5.52 25.83
C GLN A 30 2.23 6.68 24.88
N ASP A 31 2.84 6.42 23.71
CA ASP A 31 3.11 7.43 22.69
C ASP A 31 1.95 7.54 21.73
N MET A 32 1.29 8.70 21.71
CA MET A 32 0.16 9.01 20.83
C MET A 32 0.53 8.94 19.33
N ASN A 33 1.80 9.12 18.97
CA ASN A 33 2.27 9.00 17.58
C ASN A 33 2.21 7.56 17.05
N ASN A 34 2.06 6.58 17.94
CA ASN A 34 1.93 5.16 17.59
C ASN A 34 0.48 4.74 17.32
N TYR A 35 -0.46 5.70 17.24
CA TYR A 35 -1.86 5.45 16.93
C TYR A 35 -2.25 6.06 15.59
N ARG A 36 -3.12 5.36 14.84
CA ARG A 36 -3.79 5.90 13.66
C ARG A 36 -5.13 6.52 14.07
N PRO A 37 -5.41 7.79 13.72
CA PRO A 37 -6.68 8.43 14.03
C PRO A 37 -7.74 8.04 12.98
N ILE A 38 -8.47 6.95 13.23
CA ILE A 38 -9.51 6.53 12.29
C ILE A 38 -10.79 7.31 12.56
N SER A 39 -11.26 8.06 11.55
CA SER A 39 -12.48 8.87 11.60
C SER A 39 -13.70 8.03 11.29
N ILE A 40 -14.62 7.94 12.25
CA ILE A 40 -15.95 7.38 12.07
C ILE A 40 -16.85 8.52 11.63
N LEU A 41 -17.30 8.47 10.38
CA LEU A 41 -18.19 9.45 9.76
C LEU A 41 -19.65 8.93 9.75
N PRO A 42 -20.66 9.80 9.70
CA PRO A 42 -22.05 9.39 9.51
C PRO A 42 -22.22 8.50 8.28
N ALA A 43 -23.02 7.43 8.37
CA ALA A 43 -23.20 6.50 7.26
C ALA A 43 -23.72 7.17 5.97
N ALA A 44 -24.60 8.16 6.10
CA ALA A 44 -25.10 8.94 4.98
C ALA A 44 -24.00 9.75 4.26
N SER A 45 -22.98 10.22 5.00
CA SER A 45 -21.79 10.85 4.42
C SER A 45 -21.10 9.92 3.41
N LYS A 46 -20.95 8.65 3.76
CA LYS A 46 -20.28 7.65 2.88
C LYS A 46 -21.03 7.40 1.58
N VAL A 47 -22.36 7.45 1.60
CA VAL A 47 -23.16 7.30 0.37
C VAL A 47 -22.91 8.48 -0.56
N LEU A 48 -22.96 9.71 -0.02
CA LEU A 48 -22.71 10.93 -0.78
C LEU A 48 -21.27 10.99 -1.30
N GLU A 49 -20.29 10.69 -0.43
CA GLU A 49 -18.89 10.59 -0.80
C GLU A 49 -18.64 9.57 -1.92
N LYS A 50 -19.29 8.39 -1.86
CA LYS A 50 -19.14 7.35 -2.88
C LYS A 50 -19.61 7.83 -4.25
N THR A 51 -20.76 8.49 -4.30
CA THR A 51 -21.31 9.03 -5.56
C THR A 51 -20.36 10.04 -6.21
N VAL A 52 -19.80 10.96 -5.41
CA VAL A 52 -18.84 11.96 -5.92
C VAL A 52 -17.49 11.32 -6.25
N ALA A 53 -17.01 10.38 -5.42
CA ALA A 53 -15.76 9.67 -5.68
C ALA A 53 -15.79 8.87 -6.99
N GLU A 54 -16.92 8.22 -7.30
CA GLU A 54 -17.09 7.47 -8.56
C GLU A 54 -17.04 8.40 -9.79
N GLN A 55 -17.68 9.57 -9.73
CA GLN A 55 -17.66 10.57 -10.79
C GLN A 55 -16.26 11.16 -10.98
N LEU A 56 -15.60 11.57 -9.89
CA LEU A 56 -14.22 12.07 -9.94
C LEU A 56 -13.25 11.01 -10.47
N THR A 57 -13.32 9.77 -9.97
CA THR A 57 -12.47 8.69 -10.44
C THR A 57 -12.65 8.46 -11.93
N THR A 58 -13.89 8.46 -12.42
CA THR A 58 -14.19 8.31 -13.86
C THR A 58 -13.60 9.47 -14.67
N HIS A 59 -13.72 10.69 -14.18
CA HIS A 59 -13.12 11.87 -14.85
C HIS A 59 -11.59 11.76 -14.89
N PHE A 60 -10.93 11.49 -13.76
CA PHE A 60 -9.48 11.40 -13.70
C PHE A 60 -8.90 10.24 -14.53
N GLU A 61 -9.58 9.09 -14.57
CA GLU A 61 -9.12 7.94 -15.36
C GLU A 61 -9.40 8.13 -16.85
N SER A 62 -10.57 8.64 -17.24
CA SER A 62 -10.92 8.84 -18.65
C SER A 62 -10.06 9.90 -19.34
N GLN A 63 -9.61 10.89 -18.60
CA GLN A 63 -8.75 11.97 -19.09
C GLN A 63 -7.25 11.70 -18.82
N ALA A 64 -6.90 10.52 -18.29
CA ALA A 64 -5.52 10.15 -17.92
C ALA A 64 -4.80 11.20 -17.04
N LEU A 65 -5.52 11.83 -16.09
CA LEU A 65 -5.01 12.92 -15.27
C LEU A 65 -4.14 12.44 -14.10
N LEU A 66 -4.30 11.19 -13.67
CA LEU A 66 -3.38 10.57 -12.71
C LEU A 66 -2.19 9.98 -13.47
N ILE A 67 -1.00 10.18 -12.92
CA ILE A 67 0.22 9.63 -13.52
C ILE A 67 0.14 8.09 -13.56
N PRO A 68 0.71 7.43 -14.60
CA PRO A 68 0.69 5.97 -14.72
C PRO A 68 1.29 5.25 -13.53
N MET A 69 2.28 5.87 -12.87
CA MET A 69 3.01 5.28 -11.73
C MET A 69 2.31 5.46 -10.37
N GLN A 70 1.12 6.05 -10.33
CA GLN A 70 0.26 6.05 -9.14
C GLN A 70 -0.59 4.78 -9.12
N PHE A 71 -0.27 3.84 -8.24
CA PHE A 71 -0.97 2.56 -8.08
C PHE A 71 -2.01 2.58 -6.97
N GLY A 72 -1.88 3.50 -6.01
CA GLY A 72 -2.75 3.56 -4.85
C GLY A 72 -4.17 4.04 -5.18
N PHE A 73 -5.18 3.34 -4.65
CA PHE A 73 -6.60 3.72 -4.74
C PHE A 73 -7.18 3.84 -6.15
N ARG A 74 -6.57 3.21 -7.14
CA ARG A 74 -7.04 3.17 -8.53
C ARG A 74 -7.66 1.83 -8.87
N ARG A 75 -8.67 1.85 -9.76
CA ARG A 75 -9.29 0.63 -10.29
C ARG A 75 -8.27 -0.13 -11.13
N LYS A 76 -8.27 -1.47 -11.03
CA LYS A 76 -7.34 -2.39 -11.72
C LYS A 76 -5.88 -2.32 -11.24
N TYR A 77 -5.53 -1.41 -10.35
CA TYR A 77 -4.22 -1.35 -9.70
C TYR A 77 -4.26 -1.99 -8.32
N SER A 78 -3.17 -2.62 -7.91
CA SER A 78 -3.05 -3.29 -6.62
C SER A 78 -1.63 -3.17 -6.05
N THR A 79 -1.45 -3.54 -4.79
CA THR A 79 -0.10 -3.68 -4.21
C THR A 79 0.73 -4.72 -4.95
N ASP A 80 0.08 -5.77 -5.49
CA ASP A 80 0.74 -6.82 -6.27
C ASP A 80 1.25 -6.27 -7.60
N SER A 81 0.43 -5.50 -8.34
CA SER A 81 0.86 -4.88 -9.60
C SER A 81 1.99 -3.85 -9.39
N ALA A 82 1.94 -3.05 -8.31
CA ALA A 82 3.01 -2.11 -7.97
C ALA A 82 4.33 -2.83 -7.63
N CYS A 83 4.26 -3.88 -6.81
CA CYS A 83 5.43 -4.71 -6.48
C CYS A 83 5.98 -5.42 -7.72
N CYS A 84 5.12 -5.96 -8.58
CA CYS A 84 5.51 -6.65 -9.81
C CYS A 84 6.27 -5.70 -10.73
N TYR A 85 5.69 -4.52 -11.02
CA TYR A 85 6.33 -3.50 -11.86
C TYR A 85 7.71 -3.09 -11.31
N PHE A 86 7.79 -2.79 -10.01
CA PHE A 86 9.04 -2.43 -9.33
C PHE A 86 10.11 -3.51 -9.49
N LEU A 87 9.76 -4.77 -9.19
CA LEU A 87 10.70 -5.87 -9.21
C LEU A 87 11.15 -6.26 -10.62
N GLU A 88 10.25 -6.26 -11.59
CA GLU A 88 10.60 -6.55 -12.99
C GLU A 88 11.53 -5.46 -13.55
N THR A 89 11.28 -4.19 -13.21
CA THR A 89 12.17 -3.08 -13.62
C THR A 89 13.55 -3.22 -13.00
N ILE A 90 13.65 -3.52 -11.69
CA ILE A 90 14.93 -3.75 -11.03
C ILE A 90 15.67 -4.93 -11.66
N ARG A 91 15.01 -6.06 -11.87
CA ARG A 91 15.60 -7.25 -12.50
C ARG A 91 16.14 -6.94 -13.88
N ALA A 92 15.35 -6.23 -14.70
CA ALA A 92 15.80 -5.85 -16.03
C ALA A 92 17.09 -5.01 -16.04
N TYR A 93 17.27 -4.12 -15.05
CA TYR A 93 18.51 -3.37 -14.90
C TYR A 93 19.65 -4.25 -14.38
N VAL A 94 19.41 -5.08 -13.37
CA VAL A 94 20.42 -5.96 -12.75
C VAL A 94 20.90 -7.03 -13.74
N ASP A 95 20.02 -7.56 -14.59
CA ASP A 95 20.36 -8.53 -15.63
C ASP A 95 21.25 -7.92 -16.73
N ARG A 96 21.13 -6.60 -16.95
CA ARG A 96 22.04 -5.82 -17.80
C ARG A 96 23.37 -5.46 -17.13
N GLY A 97 23.64 -6.00 -15.94
CA GLY A 97 24.86 -5.76 -15.17
C GLY A 97 24.91 -4.42 -14.45
N ARG A 98 23.80 -3.68 -14.41
CA ARG A 98 23.73 -2.38 -13.71
C ARG A 98 23.52 -2.56 -12.21
N VAL A 99 23.94 -1.56 -11.46
CA VAL A 99 23.56 -1.41 -10.05
C VAL A 99 22.27 -0.59 -9.98
N VAL A 100 21.32 -1.00 -9.14
CA VAL A 100 20.09 -0.26 -8.90
C VAL A 100 20.07 0.19 -7.45
N GLY A 101 19.75 1.44 -7.20
CA GLY A 101 19.45 1.97 -5.88
C GLY A 101 17.99 2.39 -5.79
N ALA A 102 17.38 2.14 -4.66
CA ALA A 102 16.01 2.53 -4.36
C ALA A 102 15.92 3.23 -3.00
N VAL A 103 15.11 4.26 -2.89
CA VAL A 103 14.74 4.94 -1.64
C VAL A 103 13.26 4.74 -1.40
N PHE A 104 12.93 4.13 -0.26
CA PHE A 104 11.55 3.91 0.20
C PHE A 104 11.19 5.05 1.15
N LEU A 105 10.30 5.93 0.73
CA LEU A 105 9.90 7.11 1.48
C LEU A 105 8.86 6.75 2.54
N ASP A 106 9.00 7.32 3.74
CA ASP A 106 7.97 7.31 4.78
C ASP A 106 7.55 8.76 5.05
N LEU A 107 6.27 9.07 4.91
CA LEU A 107 5.74 10.41 5.18
C LEU A 107 5.09 10.44 6.58
N ARG A 108 5.35 11.52 7.34
CA ARG A 108 4.74 11.70 8.66
C ARG A 108 3.30 12.14 8.52
N LYS A 109 2.33 11.30 8.97
CA LYS A 109 0.91 11.65 9.05
C LYS A 109 0.35 12.25 7.76
N ALA A 110 0.72 11.68 6.60
CA ALA A 110 0.49 12.26 5.27
C ALA A 110 -0.97 12.69 5.03
N PHE A 111 -1.95 11.85 5.42
CA PHE A 111 -3.37 12.16 5.28
C PHE A 111 -3.84 13.27 6.22
N ASP A 112 -3.23 13.41 7.40
CA ASP A 112 -3.67 14.34 8.44
C ASP A 112 -3.17 15.77 8.21
N ILE A 113 -2.13 15.94 7.36
CA ILE A 113 -1.47 17.23 7.12
C ILE A 113 -1.70 17.79 5.71
N VAL A 114 -2.60 17.21 4.92
CA VAL A 114 -2.96 17.74 3.59
C VAL A 114 -3.44 19.18 3.74
N ASN A 115 -2.74 20.12 3.11
CA ASN A 115 -3.11 21.51 3.11
C ASN A 115 -4.25 21.75 2.11
N HIS A 116 -5.40 22.23 2.60
CA HIS A 116 -6.60 22.40 1.77
C HIS A 116 -6.40 23.45 0.67
N GLN A 117 -5.65 24.54 0.92
CA GLN A 117 -5.44 25.58 -0.10
C GLN A 117 -4.56 25.06 -1.25
N ILE A 118 -3.51 24.29 -0.94
CA ILE A 118 -2.68 23.63 -1.95
C ILE A 118 -3.52 22.61 -2.74
N LEU A 119 -4.35 21.82 -2.06
CA LEU A 119 -5.23 20.87 -2.72
C LEU A 119 -6.21 21.59 -3.69
N TYR A 120 -6.80 22.69 -3.27
CA TYR A 120 -7.70 23.49 -4.13
C TYR A 120 -6.95 24.06 -5.35
N SER A 121 -5.73 24.58 -5.14
CA SER A 121 -4.88 25.07 -6.24
C SER A 121 -4.59 23.96 -7.26
N LYS A 122 -4.28 22.74 -6.80
CA LYS A 122 -4.04 21.58 -7.67
C LYS A 122 -5.33 21.15 -8.39
N LEU A 123 -6.47 21.10 -7.70
CA LEU A 123 -7.77 20.76 -8.31
C LEU A 123 -8.17 21.73 -9.43
N ASN A 124 -7.84 23.01 -9.32
CA ASN A 124 -8.10 24.01 -10.35
C ASN A 124 -7.40 23.69 -11.69
N GLN A 125 -6.31 22.92 -11.66
CA GLN A 125 -5.55 22.54 -12.86
C GLN A 125 -6.19 21.39 -13.65
N TYR A 126 -7.18 20.68 -13.08
CA TYR A 126 -7.77 19.47 -13.65
C TYR A 126 -9.11 19.70 -14.36
N SER A 127 -9.42 20.94 -14.77
CA SER A 127 -10.62 21.29 -15.53
C SER A 127 -11.94 20.81 -14.91
N LEU A 128 -12.00 20.76 -13.58
CA LEU A 128 -13.22 20.44 -12.85
C LEU A 128 -14.20 21.61 -12.91
N SER A 129 -15.50 21.30 -13.00
CA SER A 129 -16.53 22.35 -12.94
C SER A 129 -16.47 23.12 -11.62
N GLU A 130 -16.91 24.38 -11.64
CA GLU A 130 -16.95 25.22 -10.44
C GLU A 130 -17.82 24.58 -9.34
N HIS A 131 -18.96 23.98 -9.71
CA HIS A 131 -19.81 23.25 -8.75
C HIS A 131 -19.05 22.09 -8.06
N THR A 132 -18.27 21.32 -8.80
CA THR A 132 -17.46 20.22 -8.23
C THR A 132 -16.41 20.77 -7.29
N GLN A 133 -15.72 21.84 -7.66
CA GLN A 133 -14.71 22.47 -6.81
C GLN A 133 -15.32 23.05 -5.54
N ASN A 134 -16.46 23.73 -5.64
CA ASN A 134 -17.19 24.29 -4.51
C ASN A 134 -17.68 23.18 -3.57
N TRP A 135 -18.15 22.05 -4.12
CA TRP A 135 -18.54 20.90 -3.33
C TRP A 135 -17.36 20.32 -2.54
N ILE A 136 -16.19 20.16 -3.16
CA ILE A 136 -14.98 19.65 -2.48
C ILE A 136 -14.52 20.65 -1.41
N ARG A 137 -14.58 21.96 -1.67
CA ARG A 137 -14.30 23.00 -0.68
C ARG A 137 -15.27 22.91 0.51
N SER A 138 -16.56 22.81 0.22
CA SER A 138 -17.58 22.61 1.24
C SER A 138 -17.40 21.33 2.03
N TYR A 139 -16.99 20.22 1.38
CA TYR A 139 -16.69 18.94 2.02
C TYR A 139 -15.57 19.04 3.05
N LEU A 140 -14.50 19.80 2.75
CA LEU A 140 -13.32 19.93 3.60
C LEU A 140 -13.41 21.05 4.64
N SER A 141 -14.22 22.10 4.41
CA SER A 141 -14.35 23.24 5.30
C SER A 141 -15.26 22.93 6.51
N ASP A 142 -15.08 23.70 7.58
CA ASP A 142 -15.92 23.67 8.79
C ASP A 142 -16.14 22.28 9.39
N ARG A 143 -15.11 21.43 9.29
CA ARG A 143 -15.17 20.11 9.90
C ARG A 143 -14.76 20.17 11.36
N HIS A 144 -15.43 19.35 12.16
CA HIS A 144 -15.14 19.20 13.58
C HIS A 144 -14.96 17.74 13.91
N GLN A 145 -14.03 17.46 14.82
CA GLN A 145 -13.80 16.11 15.29
C GLN A 145 -13.63 16.05 16.81
N CYS A 146 -14.04 14.93 17.40
CA CYS A 146 -13.72 14.57 18.77
C CYS A 146 -13.01 13.22 18.82
N VAL A 147 -12.20 12.99 19.85
CA VAL A 147 -11.55 11.70 20.06
C VAL A 147 -12.35 10.88 21.04
N GLN A 148 -12.61 9.61 20.73
CA GLN A 148 -13.30 8.67 21.61
C GLN A 148 -12.37 7.54 22.04
N VAL A 149 -12.25 7.35 23.38
CA VAL A 149 -11.51 6.25 24.01
C VAL A 149 -12.37 5.67 25.14
N ASN A 150 -12.58 4.37 25.16
CA ASN A 150 -13.37 3.68 26.19
C ASN A 150 -14.74 4.33 26.47
N ASN A 151 -15.47 4.71 25.42
CA ASN A 151 -16.77 5.40 25.46
C ASN A 151 -16.75 6.82 26.05
N ILE A 152 -15.59 7.40 26.32
CA ILE A 152 -15.43 8.79 26.74
C ILE A 152 -15.04 9.60 25.52
N GLN A 153 -15.75 10.70 25.26
CA GLN A 153 -15.49 11.61 24.15
C GLN A 153 -14.85 12.91 24.65
N SER A 154 -13.90 13.41 23.89
CA SER A 154 -13.37 14.76 24.08
C SER A 154 -14.36 15.81 23.57
N VAL A 155 -14.10 17.07 23.84
CA VAL A 155 -14.79 18.18 23.16
C VAL A 155 -14.50 18.16 21.66
N PHE A 156 -15.48 18.61 20.85
CA PHE A 156 -15.28 18.80 19.42
C PHE A 156 -14.31 19.95 19.15
N ARG A 157 -13.36 19.74 18.25
CA ARG A 157 -12.43 20.75 17.78
C ARG A 157 -12.49 20.87 16.27
N ALA A 158 -12.37 22.10 15.76
CA ALA A 158 -12.29 22.34 14.32
C ALA A 158 -11.00 21.76 13.73
N THR A 159 -11.08 21.27 12.48
CA THR A 159 -9.96 20.80 11.70
C THR A 159 -9.80 21.68 10.47
N SER A 160 -8.60 22.24 10.27
CA SER A 160 -8.28 23.15 9.16
C SER A 160 -7.37 22.52 8.10
N MET A 161 -6.97 21.26 8.30
CA MET A 161 -6.09 20.51 7.39
C MET A 161 -6.40 19.01 7.43
N GLY A 162 -5.83 18.29 6.50
CA GLY A 162 -5.99 16.84 6.39
C GLY A 162 -7.25 16.40 5.68
N VAL A 163 -7.28 15.12 5.35
CA VAL A 163 -8.47 14.43 4.85
C VAL A 163 -8.84 13.33 5.85
N PRO A 164 -10.15 13.12 6.14
CA PRO A 164 -10.54 12.18 7.19
C PRO A 164 -10.09 10.75 6.86
N GLN A 165 -9.25 10.16 7.73
CA GLN A 165 -8.87 8.76 7.60
C GLN A 165 -10.07 7.85 7.90
N GLY A 166 -10.64 7.23 6.86
CA GLY A 166 -11.88 6.44 6.92
C GLY A 166 -13.00 7.01 6.07
N SER A 167 -12.79 8.14 5.40
CA SER A 167 -13.65 8.65 4.33
C SER A 167 -13.42 7.88 3.02
N ILE A 168 -14.38 7.97 2.11
CA ILE A 168 -14.25 7.36 0.76
C ILE A 168 -13.47 8.30 -0.17
N LEU A 169 -13.62 9.60 -0.01
CA LEU A 169 -12.94 10.61 -0.82
C LEU A 169 -11.49 10.87 -0.39
N GLY A 170 -11.17 10.71 0.88
CA GLY A 170 -9.82 11.00 1.39
C GLY A 170 -8.68 10.39 0.59
N PRO A 171 -8.73 9.09 0.27
CA PRO A 171 -7.71 8.44 -0.56
C PRO A 171 -7.54 9.05 -1.94
N LEU A 172 -8.63 9.35 -2.63
CA LEU A 172 -8.59 9.98 -3.96
C LEU A 172 -8.02 11.40 -3.89
N LEU A 173 -8.47 12.20 -2.92
CA LEU A 173 -7.96 13.56 -2.73
C LEU A 173 -6.48 13.57 -2.38
N PHE A 174 -6.01 12.60 -1.61
CA PHE A 174 -4.59 12.44 -1.33
C PHE A 174 -3.80 12.04 -2.59
N SER A 175 -4.32 11.11 -3.40
CA SER A 175 -3.68 10.73 -4.69
C SER A 175 -3.58 11.92 -5.64
N ILE A 176 -4.59 12.79 -5.69
CA ILE A 176 -4.56 14.05 -6.46
C ILE A 176 -3.52 15.01 -5.88
N TYR A 177 -3.43 15.10 -4.54
CA TYR A 177 -2.51 15.98 -3.86
C TYR A 177 -1.04 15.70 -4.16
N ILE A 178 -0.68 14.41 -4.27
CA ILE A 178 0.72 14.00 -4.54
C ILE A 178 1.01 13.73 -6.03
N ASN A 179 0.02 13.89 -6.90
CA ASN A 179 0.12 13.45 -8.31
C ASN A 179 1.27 14.10 -9.08
N ASP A 180 1.61 15.35 -8.78
CA ASP A 180 2.67 16.11 -9.41
C ASP A 180 4.08 15.86 -8.81
N LEU A 181 4.22 15.01 -7.79
CA LEU A 181 5.53 14.64 -7.24
C LEU A 181 6.49 14.08 -8.31
N SER A 182 5.97 13.32 -9.26
CA SER A 182 6.77 12.75 -10.33
C SER A 182 7.35 13.79 -11.28
N THR A 183 6.76 14.97 -11.38
CA THR A 183 7.20 16.02 -12.31
C THR A 183 8.49 16.69 -11.87
N VAL A 184 8.87 16.60 -10.60
CA VAL A 184 10.11 17.17 -10.08
C VAL A 184 11.30 16.23 -10.21
N CYS A 185 11.05 14.95 -10.49
CA CYS A 185 12.07 13.93 -10.70
C CYS A 185 12.39 13.80 -12.20
N SER A 186 13.66 13.87 -12.59
CA SER A 186 14.09 13.79 -13.99
C SER A 186 14.92 12.54 -14.32
N ASP A 187 15.75 12.08 -13.37
CA ASP A 187 16.76 11.04 -13.59
C ASP A 187 16.47 9.75 -12.79
N VAL A 188 15.24 9.59 -12.33
CA VAL A 188 14.81 8.46 -11.52
C VAL A 188 13.41 8.00 -11.92
N ASP A 189 13.14 6.73 -11.68
CA ASP A 189 11.80 6.16 -11.72
C ASP A 189 11.12 6.35 -10.36
N ILE A 190 9.81 6.58 -10.38
CA ILE A 190 8.99 6.72 -9.17
C ILE A 190 7.78 5.79 -9.25
N ILE A 191 7.46 5.13 -8.15
CA ILE A 191 6.20 4.38 -7.98
C ILE A 191 5.55 4.87 -6.71
N MET A 192 4.26 5.22 -6.80
CA MET A 192 3.46 5.70 -5.69
C MET A 192 2.31 4.74 -5.40
N TYR A 193 2.14 4.39 -4.15
CA TYR A 193 0.96 3.70 -3.64
C TYR A 193 0.42 4.48 -2.44
N ALA A 194 -0.32 5.53 -2.70
CA ALA A 194 -0.69 6.56 -1.72
C ALA A 194 0.57 7.21 -1.10
N ASP A 195 0.71 7.12 0.24
CA ASP A 195 1.87 7.61 0.98
C ASP A 195 3.11 6.72 0.86
N ASP A 196 2.95 5.43 0.51
CA ASP A 196 4.06 4.53 0.24
C ASP A 196 4.66 4.82 -1.14
N THR A 197 5.75 5.56 -1.19
CA THR A 197 6.44 5.96 -2.43
C THR A 197 7.83 5.36 -2.47
N VAL A 198 8.24 4.83 -3.62
CA VAL A 198 9.61 4.41 -3.89
C VAL A 198 10.18 5.17 -5.08
N ILE A 199 11.40 5.65 -4.92
CA ILE A 199 12.18 6.34 -5.96
C ILE A 199 13.41 5.50 -6.23
N PHE A 200 13.71 5.17 -7.48
CA PHE A 200 14.82 4.31 -7.81
C PHE A 200 15.47 4.69 -9.15
N THR A 201 16.72 4.33 -9.30
CA THR A 201 17.49 4.55 -10.52
C THR A 201 18.55 3.48 -10.69
N SER A 202 19.16 3.42 -11.88
CA SER A 202 20.26 2.51 -12.18
C SER A 202 21.50 3.26 -12.65
N GLY A 203 22.67 2.65 -12.40
CA GLY A 203 23.98 3.15 -12.84
C GLY A 203 24.95 2.02 -13.05
N GLU A 204 26.18 2.35 -13.44
CA GLU A 204 27.26 1.37 -13.64
C GLU A 204 27.89 0.94 -12.31
N ASN A 205 27.81 1.81 -11.32
CA ASN A 205 28.36 1.57 -9.98
C ASN A 205 27.51 2.26 -8.90
N GLU A 206 27.82 1.92 -7.64
CA GLU A 206 27.08 2.40 -6.46
C GLU A 206 27.21 3.91 -6.27
N LEU A 207 28.37 4.48 -6.60
CA LEU A 207 28.66 5.90 -6.45
C LEU A 207 27.74 6.74 -7.34
N GLU A 208 27.68 6.38 -8.63
CA GLU A 208 26.79 7.07 -9.60
C GLU A 208 25.33 7.02 -9.17
N VAL A 209 24.88 5.87 -8.69
CA VAL A 209 23.51 5.66 -8.25
C VAL A 209 23.21 6.49 -6.99
N ALA A 210 24.11 6.50 -6.01
CA ALA A 210 23.96 7.27 -4.79
C ALA A 210 23.94 8.78 -5.05
N ASP A 211 24.79 9.27 -5.96
CA ASP A 211 24.81 10.69 -6.36
C ASP A 211 23.52 11.11 -7.06
N LYS A 212 23.02 10.29 -8.01
CA LYS A 212 21.75 10.54 -8.67
C LYS A 212 20.60 10.59 -7.66
N LEU A 213 20.50 9.58 -6.81
CA LEU A 213 19.45 9.53 -5.78
C LEU A 213 19.55 10.71 -4.81
N SER A 214 20.75 11.10 -4.37
CA SER A 214 20.92 12.23 -3.48
C SER A 214 20.45 13.54 -4.10
N LYS A 215 20.78 13.79 -5.39
CA LYS A 215 20.31 14.97 -6.13
C LYS A 215 18.78 14.99 -6.27
N GLU A 216 18.19 13.89 -6.68
CA GLU A 216 16.74 13.79 -6.85
C GLU A 216 15.98 13.88 -5.51
N MET A 217 16.53 13.28 -4.45
CA MET A 217 15.97 13.37 -3.11
C MET A 217 15.96 14.80 -2.55
N GLN A 218 16.91 15.69 -2.95
CA GLN A 218 16.85 17.11 -2.61
C GLN A 218 15.65 17.80 -3.27
N LYS A 219 15.38 17.50 -4.56
CA LYS A 219 14.21 18.04 -5.27
C LYS A 219 12.91 17.56 -4.63
N VAL A 220 12.84 16.26 -4.29
CA VAL A 220 11.71 15.67 -3.58
C VAL A 220 11.50 16.33 -2.22
N ALA A 221 12.54 16.53 -1.44
CA ALA A 221 12.45 17.20 -0.13
C ALA A 221 11.94 18.64 -0.26
N GLN A 222 12.39 19.38 -1.28
CA GLN A 222 11.88 20.71 -1.55
C GLN A 222 10.40 20.70 -1.96
N TRP A 223 9.99 19.77 -2.83
CA TRP A 223 8.60 19.59 -3.20
C TRP A 223 7.71 19.22 -2.01
N LEU A 224 8.18 18.31 -1.15
CA LEU A 224 7.48 17.96 0.10
C LEU A 224 7.28 19.19 0.99
N HIS A 225 8.32 20.00 1.15
CA HIS A 225 8.25 21.24 1.94
C HIS A 225 7.22 22.22 1.35
N THR A 226 7.25 22.48 0.04
CA THR A 226 6.29 23.36 -0.63
C THR A 226 4.86 22.80 -0.62
N SER A 227 4.73 21.49 -0.61
CA SER A 227 3.45 20.79 -0.48
C SER A 227 3.04 20.56 0.99
N CYS A 228 3.68 21.20 1.98
CA CYS A 228 3.38 21.04 3.41
C CYS A 228 3.36 19.58 3.89
N LEU A 229 4.13 18.70 3.25
CA LEU A 229 4.33 17.32 3.66
C LEU A 229 5.68 17.15 4.35
N THR A 230 5.76 16.21 5.29
CA THR A 230 6.99 16.01 6.07
C THR A 230 7.57 14.63 5.83
N LEU A 231 8.80 14.56 5.33
CA LEU A 231 9.55 13.31 5.23
C LEU A 231 9.96 12.81 6.62
N ASN A 232 9.76 11.55 6.87
CA ASN A 232 10.27 10.87 8.04
C ASN A 232 11.62 10.21 7.71
N VAL A 233 12.71 10.95 7.86
CA VAL A 233 14.05 10.47 7.49
C VAL A 233 14.45 9.23 8.29
N ASP A 234 14.04 9.14 9.57
CA ASP A 234 14.38 7.99 10.44
C ASP A 234 13.76 6.66 9.95
N LYS A 235 12.63 6.72 9.23
CA LYS A 235 11.95 5.54 8.67
C LYS A 235 12.15 5.40 7.17
N THR A 236 12.59 6.45 6.49
CA THR A 236 12.99 6.38 5.09
C THR A 236 14.28 5.57 4.98
N VAL A 237 14.29 4.57 4.11
CA VAL A 237 15.44 3.69 3.95
C VAL A 237 15.85 3.58 2.49
N SER A 238 17.13 3.32 2.26
CA SER A 238 17.65 3.00 0.93
C SER A 238 18.08 1.54 0.85
N MET A 239 18.03 0.98 -0.35
CA MET A 239 18.50 -0.37 -0.65
C MET A 239 19.14 -0.38 -2.03
N PHE A 240 20.22 -1.16 -2.16
CA PHE A 240 20.90 -1.36 -3.44
C PHE A 240 20.75 -2.81 -3.89
N PHE A 241 20.60 -2.99 -5.20
CA PHE A 241 20.43 -4.29 -5.85
C PHE A 241 21.50 -4.47 -6.92
N SER A 242 22.11 -5.65 -6.97
CA SER A 242 23.12 -5.99 -7.98
C SER A 242 23.38 -7.50 -8.02
N ASN A 243 23.86 -8.00 -9.16
CA ASN A 243 24.38 -9.36 -9.30
C ASN A 243 25.80 -9.53 -8.72
N LYS A 244 26.48 -8.44 -8.34
CA LYS A 244 27.84 -8.52 -7.77
C LYS A 244 27.78 -9.13 -6.37
N ARG A 245 28.67 -10.10 -6.08
CA ARG A 245 28.66 -10.86 -4.81
C ARG A 245 28.85 -10.04 -3.54
N LYS A 246 29.46 -8.86 -3.63
CA LYS A 246 29.62 -7.91 -2.51
C LYS A 246 29.48 -6.49 -3.05
N LEU A 247 28.34 -5.88 -2.81
CA LEU A 247 28.17 -4.44 -2.88
C LEU A 247 28.82 -3.84 -1.63
N GLN A 248 29.87 -3.04 -1.81
CA GLN A 248 30.37 -2.16 -0.74
C GLN A 248 29.76 -0.79 -0.97
N VAL A 249 28.54 -0.57 -0.44
CA VAL A 249 27.93 0.75 -0.47
C VAL A 249 28.71 1.64 0.49
N THR A 250 29.67 2.36 -0.05
CA THR A 250 30.51 3.31 0.72
C THR A 250 29.90 4.72 0.74
N GLN A 251 29.00 5.01 -0.17
CA GLN A 251 28.38 6.33 -0.28
C GLN A 251 26.95 6.34 0.27
N GLU A 252 26.69 7.30 1.14
CA GLU A 252 25.41 7.49 1.78
C GLU A 252 24.53 8.42 0.94
N ILE A 253 23.24 8.12 0.83
CA ILE A 253 22.25 9.02 0.23
C ILE A 253 21.87 10.06 1.27
N GLN A 254 21.97 11.33 0.92
CA GLN A 254 21.71 12.45 1.82
C GLN A 254 20.49 13.27 1.38
N VAL A 255 19.71 13.72 2.38
CA VAL A 255 18.57 14.63 2.21
C VAL A 255 18.62 15.70 3.29
N ASN A 256 18.68 16.98 2.89
CA ASN A 256 18.75 18.10 3.82
C ASN A 256 19.84 17.95 4.90
N GLY A 257 21.01 17.42 4.55
CA GLY A 257 22.11 17.19 5.47
C GLY A 257 21.94 15.98 6.41
N GLN A 258 20.88 15.21 6.25
CA GLN A 258 20.64 13.96 6.99
C GLN A 258 20.87 12.75 6.08
N THR A 259 21.52 11.73 6.62
CA THR A 259 21.79 10.48 5.91
C THR A 259 20.59 9.54 5.95
N ILE A 260 20.19 9.05 4.78
CA ILE A 260 19.20 7.97 4.66
C ILE A 260 19.87 6.64 4.96
N LYS A 261 19.31 5.89 5.91
CA LYS A 261 19.85 4.59 6.31
C LYS A 261 19.78 3.58 5.17
N ASN A 262 20.93 3.02 4.79
CA ASN A 262 20.98 1.88 3.88
C ASN A 262 20.69 0.57 4.61
N VAL A 263 19.82 -0.27 4.03
CA VAL A 263 19.38 -1.53 4.63
C VAL A 263 19.47 -2.68 3.62
N ASN A 264 19.73 -3.90 4.11
CA ASN A 264 19.72 -5.10 3.29
C ASN A 264 18.35 -5.74 3.16
N GLU A 265 17.39 -5.30 3.99
CA GLU A 265 16.03 -5.84 4.03
C GLU A 265 15.05 -4.73 4.42
N THR A 266 13.94 -4.62 3.71
CA THR A 266 12.85 -3.68 4.03
C THR A 266 11.49 -4.25 3.69
N LYS A 267 10.44 -3.71 4.28
CA LYS A 267 9.06 -4.08 3.96
C LYS A 267 8.46 -3.03 3.02
N TYR A 268 8.06 -3.46 1.83
CA TYR A 268 7.39 -2.63 0.84
C TYR A 268 6.05 -3.26 0.43
N LEU A 269 4.95 -2.54 0.57
CA LEU A 269 3.58 -2.96 0.23
C LEU A 269 3.19 -4.38 0.70
N GLY A 270 3.67 -4.78 1.88
CA GLY A 270 3.41 -6.10 2.44
C GLY A 270 4.45 -7.17 2.11
N LEU A 271 5.29 -6.96 1.11
CA LEU A 271 6.40 -7.83 0.72
C LEU A 271 7.66 -7.47 1.53
N ILE A 272 8.38 -8.46 2.05
CA ILE A 272 9.70 -8.24 2.64
C ILE A 272 10.72 -8.45 1.50
N LEU A 273 11.33 -7.34 1.10
CA LEU A 273 12.38 -7.30 0.08
C LEU A 273 13.74 -7.52 0.73
N ASP A 274 14.62 -8.23 0.06
CA ASP A 274 16.04 -8.29 0.37
C ASP A 274 16.89 -7.87 -0.85
N SER A 275 18.08 -7.36 -0.61
CA SER A 275 18.98 -6.83 -1.63
C SER A 275 19.37 -7.84 -2.73
N ASN A 276 19.19 -9.14 -2.49
CA ASN A 276 19.45 -10.21 -3.45
C ASN A 276 18.18 -10.71 -4.15
N LEU A 277 17.01 -10.13 -3.86
CA LEU A 277 15.69 -10.57 -4.35
C LEU A 277 15.41 -12.06 -4.12
N GLY A 278 15.93 -12.60 -3.02
CA GLY A 278 15.80 -14.03 -2.67
C GLY A 278 14.55 -14.38 -1.89
N PHE A 279 13.88 -13.39 -1.27
CA PHE A 279 12.64 -13.48 -0.49
C PHE A 279 12.64 -14.48 0.66
N LYS A 280 13.81 -14.88 1.17
CA LYS A 280 13.90 -15.87 2.24
C LYS A 280 13.17 -15.45 3.51
N SER A 281 13.38 -14.19 3.94
CA SER A 281 12.71 -13.61 5.11
C SER A 281 11.20 -13.48 4.92
N HIS A 282 10.76 -13.09 3.71
CA HIS A 282 9.34 -13.05 3.37
C HIS A 282 8.68 -14.42 3.50
N ILE A 283 9.27 -15.45 2.87
CA ILE A 283 8.76 -16.82 2.90
C ILE A 283 8.74 -17.39 4.33
N LYS A 284 9.76 -17.09 5.13
CA LYS A 284 9.80 -17.48 6.55
C LYS A 284 8.65 -16.83 7.34
N ASN A 285 8.43 -15.53 7.15
CA ASN A 285 7.33 -14.80 7.80
C ASN A 285 5.96 -15.36 7.34
N LEU A 286 5.77 -15.54 6.03
CA LEU A 286 4.55 -16.13 5.47
C LEU A 286 4.31 -17.54 6.01
N SER A 287 5.34 -18.36 6.09
CA SER A 287 5.26 -19.71 6.66
C SER A 287 4.79 -19.70 8.12
N ASN A 288 5.27 -18.72 8.93
CA ASN A 288 4.84 -18.61 10.33
C ASN A 288 3.37 -18.20 10.46
N LYS A 289 2.90 -17.27 9.62
CA LYS A 289 1.47 -16.89 9.55
C LYS A 289 0.61 -18.09 9.15
N LEU A 290 1.03 -18.83 8.13
CA LEU A 290 0.30 -20.02 7.70
C LEU A 290 0.28 -21.11 8.78
N LYS A 291 1.37 -21.35 9.49
CA LYS A 291 1.40 -22.31 10.62
C LYS A 291 0.39 -21.94 11.70
N PHE A 292 0.31 -20.66 12.06
CA PHE A 292 -0.65 -20.17 13.06
C PHE A 292 -2.10 -20.39 12.58
N ASN A 293 -2.42 -19.99 11.34
CA ASN A 293 -3.75 -20.19 10.77
C ASN A 293 -4.11 -21.67 10.63
N LEU A 294 -3.15 -22.53 10.27
CA LEU A 294 -3.35 -23.98 10.19
C LEU A 294 -3.61 -24.62 11.56
N MET A 295 -2.97 -24.12 12.62
CA MET A 295 -3.23 -24.56 13.98
C MET A 295 -4.67 -24.24 14.37
N ASN A 296 -5.10 -23.00 14.17
CA ASN A 296 -6.49 -22.59 14.43
C ASN A 296 -7.47 -23.38 13.59
N TYR A 297 -7.19 -23.55 12.30
CA TYR A 297 -8.04 -24.32 11.38
C TYR A 297 -8.23 -25.76 11.87
N LYS A 298 -7.16 -26.41 12.29
CA LYS A 298 -7.21 -27.78 12.84
C LYS A 298 -8.10 -27.87 14.07
N HIS A 299 -8.05 -26.88 14.98
CA HIS A 299 -8.87 -26.87 16.19
C HIS A 299 -10.38 -26.76 15.86
N ILE A 300 -10.76 -25.84 14.98
CA ILE A 300 -12.16 -25.55 14.71
C ILE A 300 -12.76 -26.47 13.63
N ARG A 301 -11.93 -27.19 12.85
CA ARG A 301 -12.37 -27.93 11.65
C ARG A 301 -13.49 -28.93 11.93
N ASN A 302 -13.49 -29.58 13.09
CA ASN A 302 -14.50 -30.57 13.43
C ASN A 302 -15.89 -29.95 13.65
N SER A 303 -15.94 -28.70 14.07
CA SER A 303 -17.18 -27.92 14.28
C SER A 303 -17.67 -27.20 13.01
N LEU A 304 -16.89 -27.22 11.91
CA LEU A 304 -17.25 -26.55 10.67
C LEU A 304 -17.98 -27.51 9.71
N THR A 305 -19.01 -27.00 9.03
CA THR A 305 -19.57 -27.64 7.84
C THR A 305 -18.55 -27.63 6.70
N THR A 306 -18.81 -28.31 5.60
CA THR A 306 -17.92 -28.29 4.43
C THR A 306 -17.86 -26.90 3.80
N GLU A 307 -19.00 -26.21 3.72
CA GLU A 307 -19.10 -24.84 3.19
C GLU A 307 -18.31 -23.85 4.05
N ALA A 308 -18.50 -23.87 5.38
CA ALA A 308 -17.75 -23.02 6.31
C ALA A 308 -16.24 -23.31 6.26
N SER A 309 -15.87 -24.59 6.10
CA SER A 309 -14.48 -25.01 5.91
C SER A 309 -13.87 -24.47 4.62
N ASN A 310 -14.65 -24.46 3.53
CA ASN A 310 -14.23 -23.88 2.25
C ASN A 310 -14.05 -22.36 2.36
N ILE A 311 -14.97 -21.67 3.02
CA ILE A 311 -14.83 -20.24 3.34
C ILE A 311 -13.53 -20.01 4.11
N TYR A 312 -13.27 -20.76 5.19
CA TYR A 312 -12.05 -20.61 5.97
C TYR A 312 -10.78 -20.79 5.14
N LEU A 313 -10.71 -21.81 4.30
CA LEU A 313 -9.57 -22.07 3.42
C LEU A 313 -9.32 -20.88 2.48
N ASN A 314 -10.37 -20.37 1.86
CA ASN A 314 -10.30 -19.31 0.87
C ASN A 314 -10.16 -17.88 1.46
N THR A 315 -10.45 -17.68 2.74
CA THR A 315 -10.30 -16.38 3.39
C THR A 315 -9.08 -16.27 4.29
N MET A 316 -8.67 -17.38 4.96
CA MET A 316 -7.62 -17.36 5.98
C MET A 316 -6.31 -18.03 5.53
N ILE A 317 -6.31 -18.80 4.44
CA ILE A 317 -5.10 -19.51 3.98
C ILE A 317 -4.67 -19.00 2.61
N VAL A 318 -5.54 -19.12 1.61
CA VAL A 318 -5.22 -18.83 0.21
C VAL A 318 -4.81 -17.37 0.00
N PRO A 319 -5.46 -16.35 0.57
CA PRO A 319 -5.07 -14.96 0.34
C PRO A 319 -3.67 -14.62 0.83
N HIS A 320 -3.19 -15.28 1.90
CA HIS A 320 -1.83 -15.11 2.35
C HIS A 320 -0.80 -15.62 1.34
N LEU A 321 -1.14 -16.67 0.59
CA LEU A 321 -0.29 -17.18 -0.49
C LEU A 321 -0.37 -16.30 -1.73
N LEU A 322 -1.57 -15.81 -2.08
CA LEU A 322 -1.77 -15.01 -3.30
C LEU A 322 -1.14 -13.61 -3.19
N CYS A 323 -1.02 -13.07 -1.98
CA CYS A 323 -0.44 -11.73 -1.78
C CYS A 323 0.98 -11.63 -2.32
N CYS A 324 1.20 -10.81 -3.35
CA CYS A 324 2.46 -10.63 -4.08
C CYS A 324 3.10 -11.95 -4.54
N MET A 325 2.26 -12.95 -4.88
CA MET A 325 2.75 -14.28 -5.29
C MET A 325 3.57 -14.21 -6.57
N SER A 326 3.19 -13.41 -7.54
CA SER A 326 3.94 -13.15 -8.77
C SER A 326 5.39 -12.73 -8.49
N SER A 327 5.59 -11.96 -7.44
CA SER A 327 6.90 -11.44 -7.03
C SER A 327 7.77 -12.48 -6.33
N TRP A 328 7.28 -13.10 -5.24
CA TRP A 328 8.08 -14.00 -4.41
C TRP A 328 8.12 -15.45 -4.91
N SER A 329 7.21 -15.87 -5.80
CA SER A 329 7.21 -17.23 -6.35
C SER A 329 8.41 -17.56 -7.24
N GLN A 330 9.17 -16.55 -7.63
CA GLN A 330 10.45 -16.71 -8.32
C GLN A 330 11.63 -17.08 -7.38
N SER A 331 11.37 -17.21 -6.08
CA SER A 331 12.34 -17.63 -5.08
C SER A 331 12.83 -19.08 -5.31
N CYS A 332 13.92 -19.46 -4.62
CA CYS A 332 14.50 -20.78 -4.78
C CYS A 332 13.51 -21.91 -4.43
N LYS A 333 13.60 -23.01 -5.16
CA LYS A 333 12.70 -24.19 -5.00
C LYS A 333 12.67 -24.72 -3.56
N THR A 334 13.79 -24.64 -2.83
CA THR A 334 13.89 -25.10 -1.44
C THR A 334 12.98 -24.26 -0.51
N SER A 335 12.96 -22.96 -0.70
CA SER A 335 12.08 -22.06 0.09
C SER A 335 10.61 -22.28 -0.25
N LEU A 336 10.27 -22.46 -1.53
CA LEU A 336 8.90 -22.71 -1.98
C LEU A 336 8.33 -24.04 -1.48
N LYS A 337 9.14 -25.11 -1.38
CA LYS A 337 8.74 -26.41 -0.83
C LYS A 337 8.15 -26.30 0.60
N LEU A 338 8.63 -25.33 1.39
CA LEU A 338 8.09 -25.09 2.72
C LEU A 338 6.62 -24.65 2.65
N LEU A 339 6.30 -23.67 1.81
CA LEU A 339 4.93 -23.16 1.63
C LEU A 339 4.03 -24.21 0.98
N GLU A 340 4.53 -24.93 -0.02
CA GLU A 340 3.84 -26.05 -0.65
C GLU A 340 3.42 -27.11 0.37
N SER A 341 4.32 -27.48 1.29
CA SER A 341 4.04 -28.46 2.35
C SER A 341 2.93 -27.96 3.28
N LEU A 342 2.94 -26.66 3.65
CA LEU A 342 1.89 -26.06 4.48
C LEU A 342 0.55 -26.02 3.74
N TYR A 343 0.57 -25.67 2.47
CA TYR A 343 -0.65 -25.66 1.65
C TYR A 343 -1.25 -27.08 1.49
N LYS A 344 -0.43 -28.08 1.20
CA LYS A 344 -0.85 -29.50 1.18
C LYS A 344 -1.47 -29.94 2.52
N ARG A 345 -0.93 -29.44 3.65
CA ARG A 345 -1.50 -29.68 4.97
C ARG A 345 -2.85 -28.99 5.16
N ALA A 346 -3.01 -27.75 4.68
CA ALA A 346 -4.30 -27.05 4.71
C ALA A 346 -5.40 -27.85 4.00
N ILE A 347 -5.10 -28.34 2.81
CA ILE A 347 -6.01 -29.15 1.99
C ILE A 347 -6.43 -30.45 2.74
N LYS A 348 -5.49 -31.11 3.41
CA LYS A 348 -5.81 -32.32 4.22
C LYS A 348 -6.71 -31.99 5.42
N ILE A 349 -6.45 -30.88 6.11
CA ILE A 349 -7.29 -30.41 7.22
C ILE A 349 -8.71 -30.12 6.68
N HIS A 350 -8.83 -29.51 5.52
CA HIS A 350 -10.12 -29.21 4.88
C HIS A 350 -11.02 -30.46 4.77
N ASP A 351 -10.50 -31.58 4.35
CA ASP A 351 -11.27 -32.87 4.22
C ASP A 351 -11.13 -33.78 5.45
N LYS A 352 -10.71 -33.29 6.62
CA LYS A 352 -10.52 -34.07 7.85
C LYS A 352 -9.62 -35.30 7.66
N LYS A 353 -8.65 -35.25 6.75
CA LYS A 353 -7.76 -36.36 6.43
C LYS A 353 -6.50 -36.37 7.29
N PRO A 354 -5.97 -37.55 7.64
CA PRO A 354 -4.74 -37.70 8.36
C PRO A 354 -3.52 -37.21 7.53
N ARG A 355 -2.38 -37.00 8.21
CA ARG A 355 -1.17 -36.45 7.56
C ARG A 355 -0.64 -37.33 6.43
N GLN A 356 -0.80 -38.65 6.52
CA GLN A 356 -0.37 -39.64 5.51
C GLN A 356 -1.24 -39.65 4.27
N TYR A 357 -2.49 -39.16 4.33
CA TYR A 357 -3.40 -39.18 3.20
C TYR A 357 -2.86 -38.38 2.01
N HIS A 358 -3.09 -38.91 0.78
CA HIS A 358 -2.56 -38.22 -0.40
C HIS A 358 -3.43 -37.02 -0.77
N HIS A 359 -2.82 -35.84 -0.79
CA HIS A 359 -3.52 -34.55 -0.98
C HIS A 359 -4.21 -34.45 -2.36
N CYS A 360 -3.69 -35.07 -3.42
CA CYS A 360 -4.28 -35.00 -4.76
C CYS A 360 -5.73 -35.52 -4.80
N LYS A 361 -6.09 -36.54 -3.99
CA LYS A 361 -7.46 -37.04 -3.89
C LYS A 361 -8.41 -35.95 -3.34
N VAL A 362 -7.95 -35.15 -2.40
CA VAL A 362 -8.73 -34.02 -1.83
C VAL A 362 -8.84 -32.89 -2.84
N GLN A 363 -7.75 -32.58 -3.54
CA GLN A 363 -7.74 -31.56 -4.58
C GLN A 363 -8.75 -31.87 -5.68
N SER A 364 -8.75 -33.11 -6.18
CA SER A 364 -9.71 -33.55 -7.18
C SER A 364 -11.17 -33.50 -6.67
N LYS A 365 -11.40 -33.94 -5.42
CA LYS A 365 -12.75 -33.97 -4.81
C LYS A 365 -13.39 -32.59 -4.69
N TYR A 366 -12.59 -31.57 -4.36
CA TYR A 366 -13.06 -30.18 -4.08
C TYR A 366 -12.66 -29.20 -5.17
N ASN A 367 -12.07 -29.64 -6.27
CA ASN A 367 -11.58 -28.83 -7.37
C ASN A 367 -10.60 -27.73 -6.89
N ILE A 368 -9.68 -28.09 -5.98
CA ILE A 368 -8.68 -27.17 -5.41
C ILE A 368 -7.40 -27.24 -6.25
N LEU A 369 -6.90 -26.10 -6.69
CA LEU A 369 -5.65 -26.03 -7.46
C LEU A 369 -4.47 -26.58 -6.65
N SER A 370 -3.52 -27.23 -7.32
CA SER A 370 -2.22 -27.55 -6.74
C SER A 370 -1.43 -26.26 -6.46
N PHE A 371 -0.43 -26.33 -5.60
CA PHE A 371 0.41 -25.15 -5.31
C PHE A 371 1.09 -24.59 -6.56
N GLU A 372 1.59 -25.47 -7.43
CA GLU A 372 2.17 -25.09 -8.71
C GLU A 372 1.15 -24.44 -9.65
N ASN A 373 -0.04 -25.00 -9.75
CA ASN A 373 -1.11 -24.42 -10.58
C ASN A 373 -1.64 -23.10 -9.99
N LEU A 374 -1.62 -22.95 -8.66
CA LEU A 374 -1.96 -21.68 -8.02
C LEU A 374 -0.96 -20.57 -8.39
N ILE A 375 0.33 -20.89 -8.42
CA ILE A 375 1.38 -19.96 -8.89
C ILE A 375 1.14 -19.60 -10.37
N LYS A 376 0.97 -20.61 -11.24
CA LYS A 376 0.72 -20.38 -12.68
C LYS A 376 -0.53 -19.51 -12.91
N TYR A 377 -1.61 -19.83 -12.20
CA TYR A 377 -2.86 -19.05 -12.27
C TYR A 377 -2.63 -17.58 -11.88
N ASN A 378 -1.93 -17.34 -10.76
CA ASN A 378 -1.63 -15.99 -10.31
C ASN A 378 -0.74 -15.22 -11.30
N GLN A 379 0.31 -15.86 -11.85
CA GLN A 379 1.18 -15.26 -12.85
C GLN A 379 0.43 -14.91 -14.14
N ILE A 380 -0.42 -15.80 -14.65
CA ILE A 380 -1.26 -15.54 -15.82
C ILE A 380 -2.24 -14.40 -15.52
N SER A 381 -2.91 -14.43 -14.37
CA SER A 381 -3.85 -13.36 -13.99
C SER A 381 -3.17 -12.00 -13.89
N ALA A 382 -1.90 -11.94 -13.46
CA ALA A 382 -1.15 -10.69 -13.40
C ALA A 382 -0.81 -10.10 -14.79
N LEU A 383 -0.86 -10.88 -15.87
CA LEU A 383 -0.64 -10.38 -17.25
C LEU A 383 -1.87 -9.65 -17.82
N PHE A 384 -3.05 -9.81 -17.22
CA PHE A 384 -4.31 -9.22 -17.67
C PHE A 384 -4.76 -8.01 -16.81
N ILE A 385 -3.94 -7.60 -15.87
CA ILE A 385 -4.12 -6.39 -15.06
C ILE A 385 -3.23 -5.27 -15.59
#